data_be4541e2d858b61985a09447e51f0fb7
#
_entry.id   be4541e2d858b61985a09447e51f0fb7
#
_cell.length_a   1.000
_cell.length_b   1.000
_cell.length_c   1.000
_cell.angle_alpha   90.00
_cell.angle_beta   90.00
_cell.angle_gamma   90.00
#
_symmetry.space_group_name_H-M   'P 1'
#
loop_
_entity.id
_entity.type
_entity.pdbx_description
1 polymer ?
#
loop_
_entity_poly.entity_id
_entity_poly.type
_entity_poly.pdbx_seq_one_letter_code
_entity_poly.pdbx_strand_id
1 'polypeptide(L)'
;MLRWNDITIAPCPPEGARKSEIISGYMNYKNIKTPPYIVELAKDLRHNMTMSEEKLWSVLRMKQTGGYKFRCQHPLYRYILDFYCHEKRLAIEIDGKIHDSQKEYDRYRDEFLMSIGIETLRITVEDVLNNIEIVKEMIRIKLTDSKS
;
A
#
# COMPACT_ATOMS: atom_id res chain seq x y z
N MET A 1 7.38 17.86 7.49
CA MET A 1 6.27 16.94 7.25
C MET A 1 6.83 15.53 7.15
N LEU A 2 6.49 14.67 8.08
CA LEU A 2 6.98 13.29 8.12
C LEU A 2 6.29 12.49 7.02
N ARG A 3 7.07 12.05 6.05
CA ARG A 3 6.61 11.06 5.08
C ARG A 3 6.65 9.67 5.71
N TRP A 4 5.88 8.77 5.18
CA TRP A 4 5.89 7.34 5.50
C TRP A 4 7.32 6.78 5.57
N ASN A 5 8.19 7.25 4.66
CA ASN A 5 9.60 6.89 4.58
C ASN A 5 10.47 7.50 5.69
N ASP A 6 9.97 8.52 6.39
CA ASP A 6 10.69 9.20 7.47
C ASP A 6 10.32 8.66 8.84
N ILE A 7 9.23 7.89 8.91
CA ILE A 7 8.77 7.28 10.15
C ILE A 7 9.35 5.87 10.20
N THR A 8 10.45 5.72 10.91
CA THR A 8 10.95 4.41 11.32
C THR A 8 9.96 3.76 12.28
N ILE A 9 8.80 3.38 11.76
CA ILE A 9 7.90 2.51 12.48
C ILE A 9 8.42 1.09 12.26
N ALA A 10 9.51 0.77 13.00
CA ALA A 10 9.83 -0.64 13.15
C ALA A 10 8.53 -1.35 13.62
N PRO A 11 8.33 -2.55 13.28
CA PRO A 11 9.38 -3.53 13.36
C PRO A 11 9.40 -4.53 12.22
N CYS A 12 10.57 -4.84 11.85
CA CYS A 12 10.96 -6.23 11.75
C CYS A 12 10.25 -7.09 12.80
N PRO A 13 9.85 -8.31 12.45
CA PRO A 13 9.53 -9.31 13.47
C PRO A 13 10.65 -9.31 14.51
N PRO A 14 10.36 -9.59 15.77
CA PRO A 14 11.38 -9.58 16.83
C PRO A 14 12.61 -10.37 16.35
N GLU A 15 13.79 -9.82 16.58
CA GLU A 15 15.04 -10.49 16.25
C GLU A 15 14.98 -11.94 16.73
N GLY A 16 15.14 -12.90 15.80
CA GLY A 16 15.08 -14.33 16.09
C GLY A 16 13.73 -15.01 15.81
N ALA A 17 12.69 -14.30 15.37
CA ALA A 17 11.44 -14.93 14.93
C ALA A 17 11.70 -15.83 13.73
N ARG A 18 11.32 -17.11 13.82
CA ARG A 18 11.46 -18.04 12.71
C ARG A 18 10.46 -17.69 11.60
N LYS A 19 10.88 -17.90 10.34
CA LYS A 19 10.03 -17.69 9.17
C LYS A 19 8.66 -18.39 9.30
N SER A 20 8.64 -19.58 9.92
CA SER A 20 7.43 -20.35 10.21
C SER A 20 6.51 -19.70 11.25
N GLU A 21 7.06 -19.00 12.25
CA GLU A 21 6.29 -18.31 13.29
C GLU A 21 5.69 -17.01 12.74
N ILE A 22 6.42 -16.33 11.88
CA ILE A 22 5.95 -15.16 11.15
C ILE A 22 4.77 -15.56 10.26
N ILE A 23 4.90 -16.62 9.47
CA ILE A 23 3.85 -17.12 8.56
C ILE A 23 2.66 -17.67 9.37
N SER A 24 2.90 -18.42 10.45
CA SER A 24 1.83 -18.93 11.32
C SER A 24 1.07 -17.82 12.06
N GLY A 25 1.75 -16.76 12.48
CA GLY A 25 1.12 -15.56 13.07
C GLY A 25 0.29 -14.80 12.06
N TYR A 26 0.64 -14.82 10.78
CA TYR A 26 -0.06 -14.13 9.69
C TYR A 26 -1.23 -14.93 9.10
N MET A 27 -1.26 -16.25 9.27
CA MET A 27 -2.34 -17.10 8.75
C MET A 27 -3.72 -16.79 9.34
N ASN A 28 -3.80 -16.13 10.49
CA ASN A 28 -5.08 -15.73 11.10
C ASN A 28 -5.38 -14.23 10.94
N TYR A 29 -5.18 -13.72 9.72
CA TYR A 29 -5.38 -12.30 9.37
C TYR A 29 -6.79 -11.76 9.64
N LYS A 30 -7.81 -12.62 9.82
CA LYS A 30 -9.16 -12.19 10.22
C LYS A 30 -9.19 -11.49 11.58
N ASN A 31 -8.18 -11.71 12.42
CA ASN A 31 -8.07 -11.14 13.76
C ASN A 31 -6.92 -10.12 13.88
N ILE A 32 -6.25 -9.76 12.79
CA ILE A 32 -5.19 -8.75 12.82
C ILE A 32 -5.83 -7.37 13.01
N LYS A 33 -5.60 -6.80 14.20
CA LYS A 33 -6.05 -5.44 14.52
C LYS A 33 -5.01 -4.43 14.09
N THR A 34 -5.46 -3.38 13.43
CA THR A 34 -4.63 -2.21 13.14
C THR A 34 -4.49 -1.39 14.42
N PRO A 35 -3.25 -1.09 14.86
CA PRO A 35 -3.04 -0.25 16.03
C PRO A 35 -3.66 1.15 15.86
N PRO A 36 -4.22 1.75 16.93
CA PRO A 36 -4.86 3.08 16.84
C PRO A 36 -3.95 4.17 16.26
N TYR A 37 -2.66 4.16 16.60
CA TYR A 37 -1.72 5.16 16.08
C TYR A 37 -1.51 5.09 14.56
N ILE A 38 -1.62 3.90 13.97
CA ILE A 38 -1.57 3.74 12.50
C ILE A 38 -2.83 4.33 11.85
N VAL A 39 -3.98 4.20 12.50
CA VAL A 39 -5.23 4.80 12.02
C VAL A 39 -5.16 6.33 12.06
N GLU A 40 -4.62 6.90 13.14
CA GLU A 40 -4.43 8.36 13.24
C GLU A 40 -3.42 8.86 12.20
N LEU A 41 -2.29 8.17 12.06
CA LEU A 41 -1.29 8.51 11.04
C LEU A 41 -1.89 8.48 9.63
N ALA A 42 -2.71 7.48 9.31
CA ALA A 42 -3.40 7.40 8.02
C ALA A 42 -4.35 8.58 7.77
N LYS A 43 -5.00 9.08 8.83
CA LYS A 43 -5.83 10.31 8.73
C LYS A 43 -4.98 11.52 8.38
N ASP A 44 -3.85 11.69 9.07
CA ASP A 44 -2.94 12.81 8.82
C ASP A 44 -2.38 12.78 7.40
N LEU A 45 -1.98 11.61 6.91
CA LEU A 45 -1.50 11.42 5.55
C LEU A 45 -2.56 11.76 4.49
N ARG A 46 -3.84 11.44 4.73
CA ARG A 46 -4.93 11.82 3.82
C ARG A 46 -5.12 13.33 3.70
N HIS A 47 -4.84 14.08 4.76
CA HIS A 47 -4.90 15.55 4.74
C HIS A 47 -3.65 16.19 4.13
N ASN A 48 -2.55 15.45 4.05
CA ASN A 48 -1.25 15.93 3.61
C ASN A 48 -0.70 15.09 2.44
N MET A 49 -1.54 14.82 1.45
CA MET A 49 -1.12 14.08 0.26
C MET A 49 -0.05 14.84 -0.53
N THR A 50 0.87 14.10 -1.13
CA THR A 50 1.81 14.65 -2.11
C THR A 50 1.10 14.96 -3.42
N MET A 51 1.71 15.76 -4.28
CA MET A 51 1.15 16.12 -5.60
C MET A 51 0.85 14.87 -6.46
N SER A 52 1.71 13.86 -6.42
CA SER A 52 1.50 12.60 -7.13
C SER A 52 0.34 11.78 -6.54
N GLU A 53 0.24 11.73 -5.22
CA GLU A 53 -0.87 11.06 -4.54
C GLU A 53 -2.21 11.74 -4.85
N GLU A 54 -2.28 13.06 -4.79
CA GLU A 54 -3.49 13.82 -5.15
C GLU A 54 -3.89 13.57 -6.61
N LYS A 55 -2.92 13.59 -7.52
CA LYS A 55 -3.16 13.34 -8.94
C LYS A 55 -3.70 11.94 -9.19
N LEU A 56 -3.09 10.92 -8.60
CA LEU A 56 -3.58 9.55 -8.73
C LEU A 56 -4.94 9.37 -8.05
N TRP A 57 -5.14 9.96 -6.87
CA TRP A 57 -6.43 9.93 -6.20
C TRP A 57 -7.56 10.56 -7.02
N SER A 58 -7.28 11.64 -7.74
CA SER A 58 -8.29 12.31 -8.58
C SER A 58 -8.91 11.38 -9.63
N VAL A 59 -8.17 10.37 -10.11
CA VAL A 59 -8.64 9.40 -11.11
C VAL A 59 -9.11 8.07 -10.50
N LEU A 60 -8.76 7.77 -9.25
CA LEU A 60 -9.19 6.54 -8.57
C LEU A 60 -10.48 6.71 -7.77
N ARG A 61 -10.69 7.90 -7.19
CA ARG A 61 -11.89 8.18 -6.38
C ARG A 61 -13.16 8.02 -7.19
N MET A 62 -14.27 7.78 -6.49
CA MET A 62 -15.61 7.66 -7.09
C MET A 62 -15.72 6.55 -8.15
N LYS A 63 -14.91 5.50 -8.04
CA LYS A 63 -14.88 4.35 -8.95
C LYS A 63 -14.56 4.68 -10.42
N GLN A 64 -13.86 5.79 -10.68
CA GLN A 64 -13.59 6.26 -12.04
C GLN A 64 -12.68 5.33 -12.84
N THR A 65 -11.82 4.57 -12.17
CA THR A 65 -10.92 3.61 -12.83
C THR A 65 -11.43 2.19 -12.62
N GLY A 66 -11.88 1.56 -13.68
CA GLY A 66 -12.36 0.18 -13.68
C GLY A 66 -13.65 -0.09 -12.91
N GLY A 67 -14.33 0.92 -12.36
CA GLY A 67 -15.58 0.75 -11.62
C GLY A 67 -15.43 0.26 -10.17
N TYR A 68 -14.21 0.07 -9.68
CA TYR A 68 -13.92 -0.42 -8.34
C TYR A 68 -13.68 0.70 -7.34
N LYS A 69 -14.02 0.41 -6.06
CA LYS A 69 -13.80 1.35 -4.97
C LYS A 69 -12.38 1.26 -4.45
N PHE A 70 -11.62 2.35 -4.57
CA PHE A 70 -10.34 2.54 -3.91
C PHE A 70 -10.49 3.33 -2.60
N ARG A 71 -9.60 3.08 -1.68
CA ARG A 71 -9.39 3.86 -0.46
C ARG A 71 -7.98 4.41 -0.48
N CYS A 72 -7.79 5.68 -0.17
CA CYS A 72 -6.48 6.29 -0.03
C CYS A 72 -5.96 6.15 1.39
N GLN A 73 -4.64 6.06 1.54
CA GLN A 73 -3.95 5.93 2.82
C GLN A 73 -4.67 4.92 3.74
N HIS A 74 -4.74 3.67 3.25
CA HIS A 74 -5.50 2.63 3.93
C HIS A 74 -4.66 1.95 5.01
N PRO A 75 -5.02 2.10 6.31
CA PRO A 75 -4.29 1.46 7.40
C PRO A 75 -4.59 -0.05 7.43
N LEU A 76 -3.54 -0.85 7.42
CA LEU A 76 -3.63 -2.30 7.46
C LEU A 76 -2.55 -2.87 8.37
N TYR A 77 -2.90 -3.33 9.56
CA TYR A 77 -1.98 -3.79 10.57
C TYR A 77 -0.97 -2.69 10.93
N ARG A 78 0.31 -2.86 10.62
CA ARG A 78 1.38 -1.88 10.86
C ARG A 78 1.73 -1.05 9.64
N TYR A 79 1.03 -1.26 8.54
CA TYR A 79 1.30 -0.62 7.26
C TYR A 79 0.19 0.35 6.88
N ILE A 80 0.52 1.30 6.05
CA ILE A 80 -0.44 2.16 5.38
C ILE A 80 -0.22 1.98 3.89
N LEU A 81 -1.27 1.58 3.18
CA LEU A 81 -1.24 1.41 1.74
C LEU A 81 -1.69 2.72 1.09
N ASP A 82 -0.92 3.25 0.14
CA ASP A 82 -1.26 4.52 -0.51
C ASP A 82 -2.67 4.47 -1.09
N PHE A 83 -2.96 3.42 -1.86
CA PHE A 83 -4.32 3.15 -2.36
C PHE A 83 -4.63 1.66 -2.28
N TYR A 84 -5.84 1.33 -1.88
CA TYR A 84 -6.25 -0.06 -1.73
C TYR A 84 -7.65 -0.32 -2.27
N CYS A 85 -7.77 -1.31 -3.14
CA CYS A 85 -9.02 -1.87 -3.63
C CYS A 85 -9.32 -3.18 -2.90
N HIS A 86 -10.28 -3.17 -2.00
CA HIS A 86 -10.66 -4.35 -1.20
C HIS A 86 -11.23 -5.48 -2.06
N GLU A 87 -12.08 -5.14 -3.02
CA GLU A 87 -12.77 -6.11 -3.89
C GLU A 87 -11.78 -6.92 -4.73
N LYS A 88 -10.69 -6.31 -5.15
CA LYS A 88 -9.65 -6.94 -5.97
C LYS A 88 -8.40 -7.33 -5.19
N ARG A 89 -8.36 -7.02 -3.89
CA ARG A 89 -7.18 -7.22 -3.04
C ARG A 89 -5.90 -6.67 -3.67
N LEU A 90 -6.04 -5.48 -4.25
CA LEU A 90 -4.98 -4.78 -4.96
C LEU A 90 -4.57 -3.53 -4.19
N ALA A 91 -3.30 -3.45 -3.81
CA ALA A 91 -2.65 -2.25 -3.31
C ALA A 91 -1.93 -1.55 -4.45
N ILE A 92 -1.99 -0.23 -4.49
CA ILE A 92 -1.20 0.60 -5.40
C ILE A 92 -0.32 1.49 -4.55
N GLU A 93 0.96 1.49 -4.86
CA GLU A 93 1.99 2.27 -4.15
C GLU A 93 2.69 3.20 -5.14
N ILE A 94 2.88 4.45 -4.75
CA ILE A 94 3.65 5.39 -5.55
C ILE A 94 5.11 5.35 -5.07
N ASP A 95 5.99 4.81 -5.91
CA ASP A 95 7.41 4.75 -5.62
C ASP A 95 8.07 6.11 -5.86
N GLY A 96 8.61 6.69 -4.80
CA GLY A 96 9.60 7.76 -4.86
C GLY A 96 10.97 7.22 -5.26
N LYS A 97 11.98 8.10 -5.28
CA LYS A 97 13.38 7.67 -5.48
C LYS A 97 13.80 6.76 -4.32
N ILE A 98 14.27 5.57 -4.67
CA ILE A 98 14.66 4.52 -3.74
C ILE A 98 15.84 5.00 -2.89
N HIS A 99 15.66 5.04 -1.56
CA HIS A 99 16.76 5.06 -0.61
C HIS A 99 17.11 3.61 -0.24
N ASP A 100 18.35 3.24 -0.43
CA ASP A 100 18.88 1.88 -0.19
C ASP A 100 18.65 1.33 1.24
N SER A 101 18.40 2.20 2.20
CA SER A 101 18.25 1.86 3.61
C SER A 101 16.94 1.18 4.02
N GLN A 102 15.97 1.05 3.10
CA GLN A 102 14.62 0.53 3.42
C GLN A 102 14.28 -0.79 2.73
N LYS A 103 15.21 -1.35 1.95
CA LYS A 103 14.96 -2.58 1.17
C LYS A 103 14.46 -3.76 2.01
N GLU A 104 14.97 -3.90 3.23
CA GLU A 104 14.58 -5.00 4.11
C GLU A 104 13.16 -4.82 4.66
N TYR A 105 12.80 -3.60 5.05
CA TYR A 105 11.44 -3.28 5.49
C TYR A 105 10.42 -3.47 4.37
N ASP A 106 10.74 -2.99 3.16
CA ASP A 106 9.88 -3.15 1.98
C ASP A 106 9.67 -4.61 1.63
N ARG A 107 10.72 -5.44 1.76
CA ARG A 107 10.61 -6.89 1.56
C ARG A 107 9.67 -7.54 2.56
N TYR A 108 9.78 -7.23 3.87
CA TYR A 108 8.88 -7.78 4.89
C TYR A 108 7.44 -7.35 4.67
N ARG A 109 7.23 -6.10 4.27
CA ARG A 109 5.91 -5.59 3.93
C ARG A 109 5.30 -6.35 2.75
N ASP A 110 6.06 -6.52 1.68
CA ASP A 110 5.61 -7.22 0.47
C ASP A 110 5.31 -8.71 0.78
N GLU A 111 6.17 -9.38 1.54
CA GLU A 111 5.94 -10.75 1.98
C GLU A 111 4.67 -10.86 2.85
N PHE A 112 4.44 -9.90 3.74
CA PHE A 112 3.22 -9.85 4.55
C PHE A 112 1.98 -9.67 3.68
N LEU A 113 1.96 -8.69 2.79
CA LEU A 113 0.82 -8.43 1.90
C LEU A 113 0.52 -9.64 1.02
N MET A 114 1.54 -10.26 0.45
CA MET A 114 1.40 -11.49 -0.34
C MET A 114 0.82 -12.64 0.49
N SER A 115 1.27 -12.81 1.73
CA SER A 115 0.80 -13.89 2.63
C SER A 115 -0.68 -13.80 2.96
N ILE A 116 -1.23 -12.59 2.97
CA ILE A 116 -2.66 -12.34 3.18
C ILE A 116 -3.43 -12.15 1.87
N GLY A 117 -2.81 -12.45 0.73
CA GLY A 117 -3.44 -12.45 -0.60
C GLY A 117 -3.69 -11.05 -1.17
N ILE A 118 -2.88 -10.07 -0.81
CA ILE A 118 -2.90 -8.71 -1.41
C ILE A 118 -1.76 -8.61 -2.41
N GLU A 119 -2.10 -8.24 -3.63
CA GLU A 119 -1.13 -7.95 -4.67
C GLU A 119 -0.78 -6.46 -4.65
N THR A 120 0.49 -6.12 -4.90
CA THR A 120 0.96 -4.73 -4.93
C THR A 120 1.36 -4.33 -6.33
N LEU A 121 0.80 -3.23 -6.83
CA LEU A 121 1.20 -2.55 -8.06
C LEU A 121 2.00 -1.29 -7.69
N ARG A 122 3.25 -1.22 -8.11
CA ARG A 122 4.11 -0.05 -7.90
C ARG A 122 4.13 0.82 -9.14
N ILE A 123 3.97 2.12 -8.94
CA ILE A 123 3.92 3.13 -10.00
C ILE A 123 4.86 4.27 -9.62
N THR A 124 5.68 4.71 -10.54
CA THR A 124 6.63 5.80 -10.27
C THR A 124 5.93 7.15 -10.15
N VAL A 125 6.50 8.05 -9.35
CA VAL A 125 6.06 9.46 -9.27
C VAL A 125 6.04 10.09 -10.65
N GLU A 126 7.04 9.81 -11.48
CA GLU A 126 7.18 10.36 -12.84
C GLU A 126 6.02 9.92 -13.73
N ASP A 127 5.66 8.64 -13.72
CA ASP A 127 4.54 8.12 -14.49
C ASP A 127 3.21 8.75 -14.06
N VAL A 128 2.97 8.88 -12.76
CA VAL A 128 1.76 9.54 -12.25
C VAL A 128 1.69 10.99 -12.72
N LEU A 129 2.79 11.72 -12.65
CA LEU A 129 2.79 13.15 -12.98
C LEU A 129 2.73 13.41 -14.49
N ASN A 130 3.38 12.58 -15.30
CA ASN A 130 3.54 12.84 -16.74
C ASN A 130 2.68 11.93 -17.64
N ASN A 131 2.28 10.74 -17.16
CA ASN A 131 1.67 9.69 -17.97
C ASN A 131 0.39 9.12 -17.32
N ILE A 132 -0.45 9.95 -16.73
CA ILE A 132 -1.60 9.50 -15.92
C ILE A 132 -2.58 8.61 -16.69
N GLU A 133 -2.76 8.81 -18.00
CA GLU A 133 -3.65 7.96 -18.81
C GLU A 133 -3.06 6.55 -18.99
N ILE A 134 -1.74 6.44 -19.14
CA ILE A 134 -1.05 5.14 -19.17
C ILE A 134 -1.20 4.44 -17.82
N VAL A 135 -1.03 5.17 -16.72
CA VAL A 135 -1.20 4.66 -15.36
C VAL A 135 -2.63 4.13 -15.15
N LYS A 136 -3.64 4.86 -15.60
CA LYS A 136 -5.05 4.41 -15.53
C LYS A 136 -5.25 3.09 -16.27
N GLU A 137 -4.67 2.96 -17.45
CA GLU A 137 -4.79 1.73 -18.24
C GLU A 137 -4.05 0.56 -17.59
N MET A 138 -2.85 0.77 -17.06
CA MET A 138 -2.13 -0.25 -16.28
C MET A 138 -2.98 -0.75 -15.10
N ILE A 139 -3.63 0.16 -14.38
CA ILE A 139 -4.50 -0.19 -13.25
C ILE A 139 -5.73 -0.97 -13.74
N ARG A 140 -6.37 -0.58 -14.85
CA ARG A 140 -7.52 -1.31 -15.43
C ARG A 140 -7.15 -2.74 -15.81
N ILE A 141 -6.03 -2.92 -16.49
CA ILE A 141 -5.52 -4.25 -16.86
C ILE A 141 -5.33 -5.09 -15.59
N LYS A 142 -4.66 -4.51 -14.58
CA LYS A 142 -4.39 -5.19 -13.32
C LYS A 142 -5.68 -5.59 -12.58
N LEU A 143 -6.70 -4.73 -12.58
CA LEU A 143 -8.00 -5.02 -11.99
C LEU A 143 -8.74 -6.15 -12.72
N THR A 144 -8.52 -6.32 -14.02
CA THR A 144 -9.11 -7.40 -14.81
C THR A 144 -8.40 -8.72 -14.55
N ASP A 145 -7.07 -8.70 -14.43
CA ASP A 145 -6.25 -9.90 -14.22
C ASP A 145 -6.27 -10.40 -12.76
N SER A 146 -6.51 -9.51 -11.81
CA SER A 146 -6.58 -9.87 -10.40
C SER A 146 -7.80 -10.78 -10.14
N LYS A 147 -7.52 -12.02 -9.77
CA LYS A 147 -8.56 -13.00 -9.40
C LYS A 147 -9.37 -12.45 -8.22
N SER A 148 -10.64 -12.46 -8.40
CA SER A 148 -11.62 -12.13 -7.34
C SER A 148 -11.51 -13.09 -6.17
#